data_20af385a4762da6b1b73cff5bb3fa183
#
_entry.id   20af385a4762da6b1b73cff5bb3fa183
#
_cell.length_a   1.000
_cell.length_b   1.000
_cell.length_c   1.000
_cell.angle_alpha   90.00
_cell.angle_beta   90.00
_cell.angle_gamma   90.00
#
_symmetry.space_group_name_H-M   'P 1'
#
loop_
_entity.id
_entity.type
_entity.pdbx_description
1 polymer ?
#
loop_
_entity_poly.entity_id
_entity_poly.type
_entity_poly.pdbx_seq_one_letter_code
_entity_poly.pdbx_strand_id
1 'polypeptide(L)'
;MDVLKKTPVREQDPKVRATNFEEVCLGYNREEAMEEASRCINCKNAQCIKGCPVSINIPGFIEKVKNGDVEGAYQVISESSALPAVCGRVCPQESQCEGKCIRGIKGEPVSIGKLERFVADSAREAGIKPQGAEKKNGKKVAVIGSGPAGLTCAGDLARMGYEVTIFEALHEPGGVLVYGIPEVRLPKTKVVAKEIENVKSLGVKIETNVVVGKSVTIDELLEEEGYDAVFIGSGAGLPKFMGIPGEQANGVFSANEYLTRSNLMKAFCEDSNTPIMHGKKVAVVGGGNVAMDAARTALRLGAEVHIVYRRSEEELPARVEEVHHAKEEGIIFDLLTNPVEILEDEKGWVNGIRCIKMELGEPDESGRRRPVEVPGSEFVIDVDTVIMSLGTSPNPLISSTTKGLEINKRKCIIAEEDCGKTTKEGVYAGGDAVTGAATVILAMGAGKTAAKGIDEYLSNK
;
A
#
# COMPACT_ATOMS: atom_id res chain seq x y z
N MET A 1 -30.23 -4.08 -17.10
CA MET A 1 -28.94 -3.40 -16.77
C MET A 1 -29.14 -1.89 -16.81
N ASP A 2 -28.87 -1.19 -15.71
CA ASP A 2 -28.77 0.28 -15.68
C ASP A 2 -27.34 0.70 -16.01
N VAL A 3 -27.10 1.14 -17.24
CA VAL A 3 -25.75 1.51 -17.69
C VAL A 3 -25.14 2.71 -16.97
N LEU A 4 -25.94 3.46 -16.18
CA LEU A 4 -25.51 4.63 -15.42
C LEU A 4 -25.05 4.31 -14.01
N LYS A 5 -25.41 3.12 -13.49
CA LYS A 5 -25.03 2.66 -12.15
C LYS A 5 -24.06 1.50 -12.21
N LYS A 6 -23.15 1.42 -11.23
CA LYS A 6 -22.26 0.27 -11.01
C LYS A 6 -23.08 -0.97 -10.63
N THR A 7 -22.64 -2.13 -11.07
CA THR A 7 -23.10 -3.39 -10.48
C THR A 7 -22.67 -3.42 -9.02
N PRO A 8 -23.60 -3.61 -8.05
CA PRO A 8 -23.26 -3.63 -6.65
C PRO A 8 -22.22 -4.73 -6.33
N VAL A 9 -21.23 -4.40 -5.54
CA VAL A 9 -20.26 -5.39 -5.04
C VAL A 9 -20.80 -6.02 -3.75
N ARG A 10 -20.58 -7.30 -3.58
CA ARG A 10 -20.97 -8.02 -2.36
C ARG A 10 -19.96 -7.76 -1.25
N GLU A 11 -20.47 -7.50 -0.06
CA GLU A 11 -19.69 -7.26 1.14
C GLU A 11 -20.29 -7.97 2.34
N GLN A 12 -19.50 -8.20 3.37
CA GLN A 12 -20.01 -8.67 4.65
C GLN A 12 -20.88 -7.58 5.31
N ASP A 13 -21.95 -8.01 6.02
CA ASP A 13 -22.75 -7.09 6.84
C ASP A 13 -21.86 -6.31 7.82
N PRO A 14 -22.05 -4.97 7.97
CA PRO A 14 -21.18 -4.13 8.80
C PRO A 14 -21.03 -4.59 10.25
N LYS A 15 -22.09 -5.09 10.88
CA LYS A 15 -22.05 -5.59 12.26
C LYS A 15 -21.30 -6.91 12.38
N VAL A 16 -21.37 -7.75 11.33
CA VAL A 16 -20.66 -9.01 11.27
C VAL A 16 -19.16 -8.78 11.01
N ARG A 17 -18.84 -7.97 9.98
CA ARG A 17 -17.45 -7.72 9.61
C ARG A 17 -16.66 -6.96 10.67
N ALA A 18 -17.33 -6.17 11.53
CA ALA A 18 -16.70 -5.48 12.65
C ALA A 18 -16.15 -6.41 13.74
N THR A 19 -16.51 -7.69 13.74
CA THR A 19 -16.16 -8.67 14.77
C THR A 19 -15.24 -9.80 14.29
N ASN A 20 -14.77 -9.76 13.03
CA ASN A 20 -13.93 -10.80 12.48
C ASN A 20 -12.80 -10.22 11.60
N PHE A 21 -11.82 -11.05 11.26
CA PHE A 21 -10.70 -10.69 10.40
C PHE A 21 -10.80 -11.25 8.97
N GLU A 22 -11.99 -11.70 8.56
CA GLU A 22 -12.23 -12.15 7.19
C GLU A 22 -12.30 -10.97 6.21
N GLU A 23 -12.01 -11.22 4.94
CA GLU A 23 -12.05 -10.19 3.89
C GLU A 23 -13.44 -9.56 3.79
N VAL A 24 -13.50 -8.23 3.89
CA VAL A 24 -14.76 -7.45 3.92
C VAL A 24 -15.47 -7.49 2.59
N CYS A 25 -14.78 -7.14 1.51
CA CYS A 25 -15.32 -7.13 0.16
C CYS A 25 -15.25 -8.54 -0.44
N LEU A 26 -16.37 -9.10 -0.88
CA LEU A 26 -16.45 -10.46 -1.44
C LEU A 26 -16.21 -10.49 -2.96
N GLY A 27 -16.17 -9.31 -3.61
CA GLY A 27 -15.94 -9.20 -5.04
C GLY A 27 -17.14 -9.60 -5.89
N TYR A 28 -16.95 -9.64 -7.21
CA TYR A 28 -17.94 -10.08 -8.19
C TYR A 28 -17.88 -11.60 -8.42
N ASN A 29 -19.04 -12.20 -8.69
CA ASN A 29 -19.10 -13.48 -9.38
C ASN A 29 -18.99 -13.26 -10.90
N ARG A 30 -19.06 -14.34 -11.68
CA ARG A 30 -18.87 -14.27 -13.14
C ARG A 30 -19.95 -13.45 -13.84
N GLU A 31 -21.21 -13.60 -13.45
CA GLU A 31 -22.36 -12.89 -14.02
C GLU A 31 -22.28 -11.39 -13.71
N GLU A 32 -22.02 -11.05 -12.46
CA GLU A 32 -21.82 -9.66 -12.00
C GLU A 32 -20.65 -8.98 -12.72
N ALA A 33 -19.53 -9.69 -12.88
CA ALA A 33 -18.37 -9.17 -13.59
C ALA A 33 -18.65 -8.92 -15.08
N MET A 34 -19.33 -9.84 -15.77
CA MET A 34 -19.71 -9.68 -17.17
C MET A 34 -20.74 -8.53 -17.34
N GLU A 35 -21.66 -8.39 -16.42
CA GLU A 35 -22.63 -7.28 -16.41
C GLU A 35 -21.89 -5.94 -16.25
N GLU A 36 -21.01 -5.80 -15.26
CA GLU A 36 -20.23 -4.58 -15.05
C GLU A 36 -19.29 -4.29 -16.23
N ALA A 37 -18.63 -5.31 -16.79
CA ALA A 37 -17.77 -5.17 -17.96
C ALA A 37 -18.55 -4.64 -19.18
N SER A 38 -19.82 -4.99 -19.33
CA SER A 38 -20.69 -4.53 -20.43
C SER A 38 -21.01 -3.03 -20.37
N ARG A 39 -20.77 -2.37 -19.25
CA ARG A 39 -20.88 -0.91 -19.14
C ARG A 39 -19.72 -0.16 -19.81
N CYS A 40 -18.58 -0.84 -20.03
CA CYS A 40 -17.43 -0.24 -20.72
C CYS A 40 -17.75 0.00 -22.19
N ILE A 41 -17.49 1.23 -22.66
CA ILE A 41 -17.76 1.63 -24.06
C ILE A 41 -16.53 1.50 -24.97
N ASN A 42 -15.46 0.90 -24.48
CA ASN A 42 -14.22 0.65 -25.23
C ASN A 42 -13.69 1.91 -25.96
N CYS A 43 -13.35 2.95 -25.20
CA CYS A 43 -12.95 4.26 -25.73
C CYS A 43 -11.67 4.17 -26.57
N LYS A 44 -11.64 4.80 -27.76
CA LYS A 44 -10.42 4.91 -28.59
C LYS A 44 -9.28 5.64 -27.88
N ASN A 45 -9.58 6.66 -27.07
CA ASN A 45 -8.63 7.42 -26.26
C ASN A 45 -9.01 7.20 -24.79
N ALA A 46 -8.71 6.04 -24.27
CA ALA A 46 -9.10 5.59 -22.95
C ALA A 46 -8.33 6.35 -21.84
N GLN A 47 -8.95 7.38 -21.25
CA GLN A 47 -8.33 8.17 -20.18
C GLN A 47 -8.04 7.33 -18.91
N CYS A 48 -8.78 6.24 -18.69
CA CYS A 48 -8.54 5.30 -17.60
C CYS A 48 -7.13 4.67 -17.66
N ILE A 49 -6.58 4.39 -18.86
CA ILE A 49 -5.19 3.92 -19.03
C ILE A 49 -4.22 4.96 -18.49
N LYS A 50 -4.41 6.23 -18.86
CA LYS A 50 -3.55 7.35 -18.38
C LYS A 50 -3.68 7.60 -16.88
N GLY A 51 -4.80 7.19 -16.28
CA GLY A 51 -5.02 7.25 -14.85
C GLY A 51 -4.39 6.08 -14.08
N CYS A 52 -3.85 5.08 -14.78
CA CYS A 52 -3.20 3.93 -14.17
C CYS A 52 -1.68 4.12 -14.16
N PRO A 53 -1.01 4.17 -12.99
CA PRO A 53 0.45 4.37 -12.89
C PRO A 53 1.30 3.29 -13.60
N VAL A 54 0.75 2.11 -13.83
CA VAL A 54 1.41 1.02 -14.58
C VAL A 54 0.82 0.84 -16.00
N SER A 55 -0.09 1.73 -16.41
CA SER A 55 -0.65 1.78 -17.78
C SER A 55 -1.29 0.49 -18.28
N ILE A 56 -2.07 -0.21 -17.44
CA ILE A 56 -2.84 -1.39 -17.85
C ILE A 56 -3.74 -1.05 -19.03
N ASN A 57 -3.78 -1.92 -20.05
CA ASN A 57 -4.75 -1.82 -21.14
C ASN A 57 -6.16 -2.16 -20.64
N ILE A 58 -6.78 -1.20 -19.93
CA ILE A 58 -8.06 -1.37 -19.24
C ILE A 58 -9.19 -1.75 -20.18
N PRO A 59 -9.45 -1.05 -21.32
CA PRO A 59 -10.49 -1.50 -22.26
C PRO A 59 -10.25 -2.89 -22.80
N GLY A 60 -8.98 -3.27 -23.04
CA GLY A 60 -8.60 -4.56 -23.56
C GLY A 60 -8.97 -5.71 -22.61
N PHE A 61 -8.62 -5.63 -21.33
CA PHE A 61 -8.98 -6.67 -20.39
C PHE A 61 -10.48 -6.71 -20.10
N ILE A 62 -11.16 -5.55 -20.03
CA ILE A 62 -12.60 -5.48 -19.79
C ILE A 62 -13.38 -6.12 -20.95
N GLU A 63 -12.95 -5.91 -22.19
CA GLU A 63 -13.58 -6.56 -23.36
C GLU A 63 -13.45 -8.11 -23.28
N LYS A 64 -12.31 -8.61 -22.78
CA LYS A 64 -12.12 -10.03 -22.51
C LYS A 64 -13.06 -10.54 -21.42
N VAL A 65 -13.20 -9.82 -20.31
CA VAL A 65 -14.17 -10.16 -19.24
C VAL A 65 -15.59 -10.21 -19.77
N LYS A 66 -16.00 -9.21 -20.55
CA LYS A 66 -17.32 -9.15 -21.19
C LYS A 66 -17.64 -10.38 -22.03
N ASN A 67 -16.63 -10.95 -22.70
CA ASN A 67 -16.75 -12.14 -23.52
C ASN A 67 -16.51 -13.44 -22.73
N GLY A 68 -16.33 -13.37 -21.41
CA GLY A 68 -16.08 -14.53 -20.55
C GLY A 68 -14.69 -15.15 -20.67
N ASP A 69 -13.74 -14.48 -21.36
CA ASP A 69 -12.35 -14.88 -21.56
C ASP A 69 -11.48 -14.39 -20.40
N VAL A 70 -11.50 -15.11 -19.28
CA VAL A 70 -10.75 -14.75 -18.07
C VAL A 70 -9.24 -14.89 -18.29
N GLU A 71 -8.79 -15.92 -18.99
CA GLU A 71 -7.36 -16.14 -19.26
C GLU A 71 -6.79 -15.02 -20.14
N GLY A 72 -7.46 -14.66 -21.23
CA GLY A 72 -7.05 -13.55 -22.06
C GLY A 72 -7.09 -12.21 -21.33
N ALA A 73 -8.06 -12.01 -20.41
CA ALA A 73 -8.10 -10.82 -19.56
C ALA A 73 -6.90 -10.75 -18.61
N TYR A 74 -6.53 -11.87 -17.99
CA TYR A 74 -5.37 -11.95 -17.10
C TYR A 74 -4.05 -11.70 -17.84
N GLN A 75 -3.90 -12.24 -19.04
CA GLN A 75 -2.73 -11.98 -19.88
C GLN A 75 -2.57 -10.48 -20.17
N VAL A 76 -3.65 -9.80 -20.59
CA VAL A 76 -3.63 -8.35 -20.84
C VAL A 76 -3.23 -7.55 -19.58
N ILE A 77 -3.74 -7.92 -18.41
CA ILE A 77 -3.37 -7.23 -17.16
C ILE A 77 -1.90 -7.51 -16.81
N SER A 78 -1.47 -8.77 -16.88
CA SER A 78 -0.15 -9.21 -16.44
C SER A 78 1.01 -8.66 -17.29
N GLU A 79 0.77 -8.17 -18.51
CA GLU A 79 1.75 -7.43 -19.32
C GLU A 79 2.22 -6.13 -18.61
N SER A 80 1.34 -5.52 -17.82
CA SER A 80 1.60 -4.23 -17.18
C SER A 80 1.67 -4.31 -15.65
N SER A 81 0.93 -5.21 -15.02
CA SER A 81 0.82 -5.32 -13.56
C SER A 81 1.37 -6.65 -13.05
N ALA A 82 2.33 -6.57 -12.12
CA ALA A 82 2.88 -7.75 -11.45
C ALA A 82 2.00 -8.26 -10.29
N LEU A 83 1.08 -7.42 -9.76
CA LEU A 83 0.30 -7.68 -8.55
C LEU A 83 -1.20 -7.33 -8.74
N PRO A 84 -1.88 -7.90 -9.73
CA PRO A 84 -3.25 -7.48 -10.07
C PRO A 84 -4.27 -7.80 -8.97
N ALA A 85 -4.14 -8.91 -8.24
CA ALA A 85 -5.04 -9.24 -7.15
C ALA A 85 -4.91 -8.26 -5.96
N VAL A 86 -3.72 -7.72 -5.73
CA VAL A 86 -3.46 -6.65 -4.77
C VAL A 86 -4.06 -5.34 -5.26
N CYS A 87 -3.74 -4.92 -6.50
CA CYS A 87 -4.20 -3.65 -7.07
C CYS A 87 -5.73 -3.55 -7.11
N GLY A 88 -6.42 -4.60 -7.50
CA GLY A 88 -7.89 -4.65 -7.52
C GLY A 88 -8.54 -4.45 -6.13
N ARG A 89 -7.77 -4.66 -5.04
CA ARG A 89 -8.23 -4.49 -3.65
C ARG A 89 -7.85 -3.14 -3.02
N VAL A 90 -6.62 -2.64 -3.30
CA VAL A 90 -6.05 -1.55 -2.50
C VAL A 90 -5.78 -0.26 -3.26
N CYS A 91 -5.82 -0.25 -4.59
CA CYS A 91 -5.66 0.98 -5.36
C CYS A 91 -6.75 2.00 -5.03
N PRO A 92 -6.43 3.30 -4.96
CA PRO A 92 -7.43 4.38 -4.88
C PRO A 92 -8.02 4.66 -6.28
N GLN A 93 -8.81 3.71 -6.80
CA GLN A 93 -9.33 3.74 -8.17
C GLN A 93 -10.16 5.00 -8.44
N GLU A 94 -10.87 5.50 -7.42
CA GLU A 94 -11.70 6.71 -7.47
C GLU A 94 -10.92 7.97 -7.87
N SER A 95 -9.64 8.05 -7.54
CA SER A 95 -8.74 9.15 -7.92
C SER A 95 -7.84 8.82 -9.12
N GLN A 96 -7.83 7.58 -9.58
CA GLN A 96 -6.96 7.07 -10.65
C GLN A 96 -7.78 6.65 -11.89
N CYS A 97 -7.78 5.35 -12.20
CA CYS A 97 -8.42 4.83 -13.42
C CYS A 97 -9.94 5.08 -13.47
N GLU A 98 -10.67 4.84 -12.38
CA GLU A 98 -12.11 5.08 -12.32
C GLU A 98 -12.43 6.57 -12.33
N GLY A 99 -11.64 7.41 -11.65
CA GLY A 99 -11.76 8.87 -11.69
C GLY A 99 -11.57 9.48 -13.08
N LYS A 100 -10.95 8.74 -14.02
CA LYS A 100 -10.79 9.16 -15.43
C LYS A 100 -11.76 8.46 -16.38
N CYS A 101 -12.66 7.62 -15.86
CA CYS A 101 -13.63 6.91 -16.68
C CYS A 101 -14.71 7.85 -17.21
N ILE A 102 -14.93 7.88 -18.52
CA ILE A 102 -15.92 8.75 -19.16
C ILE A 102 -17.37 8.47 -18.72
N ARG A 103 -17.64 7.24 -18.25
CA ARG A 103 -18.95 6.90 -17.67
C ARG A 103 -19.27 7.73 -16.42
N GLY A 104 -18.24 8.13 -15.66
CA GLY A 104 -18.36 8.99 -14.48
C GLY A 104 -18.88 10.41 -14.76
N ILE A 105 -18.94 10.86 -16.03
CA ILE A 105 -19.45 12.21 -16.39
C ILE A 105 -20.98 12.30 -16.24
N LYS A 106 -21.71 11.23 -16.57
CA LYS A 106 -23.19 11.21 -16.57
C LYS A 106 -23.79 10.17 -15.62
N GLY A 107 -22.95 9.41 -14.94
CA GLY A 107 -23.35 8.36 -14.02
C GLY A 107 -22.16 7.92 -13.18
N GLU A 108 -22.10 6.66 -12.84
CA GLU A 108 -20.96 6.09 -12.10
C GLU A 108 -19.92 5.52 -13.07
N PRO A 109 -18.61 5.69 -12.77
CA PRO A 109 -17.54 5.06 -13.55
C PRO A 109 -17.69 3.53 -13.55
N VAL A 110 -17.07 2.86 -14.50
CA VAL A 110 -16.96 1.39 -14.47
C VAL A 110 -16.09 0.97 -13.28
N SER A 111 -16.50 -0.07 -12.56
CA SER A 111 -15.76 -0.62 -11.40
C SER A 111 -14.51 -1.38 -11.85
N ILE A 112 -13.53 -0.63 -12.35
CA ILE A 112 -12.31 -1.17 -12.98
C ILE A 112 -11.53 -2.05 -12.00
N GLY A 113 -11.34 -1.56 -10.75
CA GLY A 113 -10.61 -2.31 -9.74
C GLY A 113 -11.30 -3.60 -9.32
N LYS A 114 -12.65 -3.61 -9.25
CA LYS A 114 -13.40 -4.83 -8.91
C LYS A 114 -13.34 -5.86 -10.05
N LEU A 115 -13.29 -5.39 -11.31
CA LEU A 115 -13.06 -6.26 -12.48
C LEU A 115 -11.63 -6.80 -12.53
N GLU A 116 -10.63 -5.98 -12.26
CA GLU A 116 -9.23 -6.41 -12.13
C GLU A 116 -9.09 -7.50 -11.05
N ARG A 117 -9.68 -7.28 -9.88
CA ARG A 117 -9.75 -8.26 -8.81
C ARG A 117 -10.40 -9.57 -9.26
N PHE A 118 -11.57 -9.49 -9.91
CA PHE A 118 -12.28 -10.68 -10.41
C PHE A 118 -11.40 -11.51 -11.35
N VAL A 119 -10.71 -10.85 -12.30
CA VAL A 119 -9.81 -11.52 -13.24
C VAL A 119 -8.65 -12.20 -12.51
N ALA A 120 -8.00 -11.48 -11.59
CA ALA A 120 -6.85 -12.01 -10.86
C ALA A 120 -7.23 -13.17 -9.93
N ASP A 121 -8.36 -13.07 -9.23
CA ASP A 121 -8.86 -14.14 -8.35
C ASP A 121 -9.26 -15.38 -9.15
N SER A 122 -9.96 -15.19 -10.28
CA SER A 122 -10.35 -16.32 -11.17
C SER A 122 -9.14 -16.99 -11.83
N ALA A 123 -8.13 -16.21 -12.25
CA ALA A 123 -6.90 -16.73 -12.80
C ALA A 123 -6.13 -17.58 -11.78
N ARG A 124 -6.05 -17.09 -10.53
CA ARG A 124 -5.43 -17.82 -9.42
C ARG A 124 -6.15 -19.13 -9.15
N GLU A 125 -7.46 -19.15 -9.10
CA GLU A 125 -8.28 -20.35 -8.88
C GLU A 125 -8.12 -21.36 -10.02
N ALA A 126 -7.95 -20.88 -11.26
CA ALA A 126 -7.67 -21.70 -12.43
C ALA A 126 -6.20 -22.15 -12.56
N GLY A 127 -5.30 -21.67 -11.66
CA GLY A 127 -3.87 -21.98 -11.71
C GLY A 127 -3.10 -21.33 -12.86
N ILE A 128 -3.66 -20.27 -13.47
CA ILE A 128 -3.03 -19.52 -14.55
C ILE A 128 -1.85 -18.72 -13.99
N LYS A 129 -0.69 -18.80 -14.63
CA LYS A 129 0.54 -18.13 -14.21
C LYS A 129 1.02 -17.11 -15.26
N PRO A 130 1.78 -16.08 -14.85
CA PRO A 130 2.40 -15.16 -15.79
C PRO A 130 3.48 -15.87 -16.61
N GLN A 131 3.69 -15.39 -17.84
CA GLN A 131 4.73 -15.93 -18.73
C GLN A 131 6.10 -15.31 -18.38
N GLY A 132 7.12 -16.13 -18.25
CA GLY A 132 8.52 -15.76 -18.06
C GLY A 132 9.29 -15.56 -19.37
N ALA A 133 10.57 -15.18 -19.26
CA ALA A 133 11.46 -15.09 -20.41
C ALA A 133 11.78 -16.47 -21.01
N GLU A 134 11.82 -16.55 -22.33
CA GLU A 134 12.25 -17.77 -23.05
C GLU A 134 13.76 -18.04 -22.89
N LYS A 135 14.56 -16.98 -22.77
CA LYS A 135 16.03 -17.06 -22.66
C LYS A 135 16.56 -16.12 -21.58
N LYS A 136 17.57 -16.56 -20.87
CA LYS A 136 18.33 -15.73 -19.95
C LYS A 136 19.47 -15.00 -20.66
N ASN A 137 19.76 -13.76 -20.22
CA ASN A 137 20.84 -12.94 -20.77
C ASN A 137 22.18 -13.06 -20.03
N GLY A 138 22.20 -13.83 -18.92
CA GLY A 138 23.41 -14.09 -18.12
C GLY A 138 23.82 -12.97 -17.16
N LYS A 139 23.06 -11.86 -17.08
CA LYS A 139 23.31 -10.75 -16.16
C LYS A 139 22.45 -10.87 -14.90
N LYS A 140 23.02 -10.41 -13.77
CA LYS A 140 22.43 -10.55 -12.44
C LYS A 140 22.02 -9.19 -11.86
N VAL A 141 20.84 -9.09 -11.30
CA VAL A 141 20.34 -7.88 -10.62
C VAL A 141 19.94 -8.19 -9.18
N ALA A 142 20.45 -7.43 -8.23
CA ALA A 142 20.00 -7.46 -6.85
C ALA A 142 18.87 -6.46 -6.63
N VAL A 143 17.82 -6.88 -5.94
CA VAL A 143 16.67 -6.03 -5.56
C VAL A 143 16.60 -5.98 -4.04
N ILE A 144 16.63 -4.79 -3.45
CA ILE A 144 16.59 -4.58 -2.00
C ILE A 144 15.17 -4.22 -1.58
N GLY A 145 14.54 -5.14 -0.85
CA GLY A 145 13.16 -5.04 -0.40
C GLY A 145 12.16 -5.74 -1.33
N SER A 146 11.28 -6.53 -0.74
CA SER A 146 10.23 -7.30 -1.41
C SER A 146 8.85 -6.62 -1.38
N GLY A 147 8.80 -5.32 -1.14
CA GLY A 147 7.57 -4.53 -1.26
C GLY A 147 7.11 -4.39 -2.72
N PRO A 148 6.01 -3.66 -2.97
CA PRO A 148 5.43 -3.53 -4.32
C PRO A 148 6.41 -3.06 -5.39
N ALA A 149 7.30 -2.12 -5.08
CA ALA A 149 8.33 -1.63 -6.01
C ALA A 149 9.33 -2.73 -6.36
N GLY A 150 9.85 -3.43 -5.33
CA GLY A 150 10.83 -4.51 -5.53
C GLY A 150 10.26 -5.71 -6.28
N LEU A 151 9.06 -6.16 -5.90
CA LEU A 151 8.38 -7.28 -6.60
C LEU A 151 8.10 -6.96 -8.08
N THR A 152 7.69 -5.71 -8.38
CA THR A 152 7.43 -5.29 -9.76
C THR A 152 8.72 -5.17 -10.56
N CYS A 153 9.75 -4.52 -10.02
CA CYS A 153 11.06 -4.41 -10.65
C CYS A 153 11.66 -5.79 -10.95
N ALA A 154 11.64 -6.68 -9.95
CA ALA A 154 12.16 -8.04 -10.08
C ALA A 154 11.39 -8.86 -11.12
N GLY A 155 10.07 -8.79 -11.11
CA GLY A 155 9.22 -9.48 -12.08
C GLY A 155 9.46 -9.01 -13.51
N ASP A 156 9.53 -7.70 -13.75
CA ASP A 156 9.79 -7.15 -15.08
C ASP A 156 11.21 -7.50 -15.57
N LEU A 157 12.24 -7.38 -14.73
CA LEU A 157 13.61 -7.80 -15.08
C LEU A 157 13.71 -9.30 -15.37
N ALA A 158 13.02 -10.15 -14.60
CA ALA A 158 12.98 -11.59 -14.87
C ALA A 158 12.35 -11.91 -16.23
N ARG A 159 11.31 -11.18 -16.64
CA ARG A 159 10.70 -11.28 -17.98
C ARG A 159 11.64 -10.81 -19.11
N MET A 160 12.56 -9.89 -18.80
CA MET A 160 13.61 -9.45 -19.73
C MET A 160 14.81 -10.42 -19.79
N GLY A 161 14.79 -11.50 -18.99
CA GLY A 161 15.80 -12.55 -18.99
C GLY A 161 16.92 -12.39 -17.97
N TYR A 162 16.85 -11.41 -17.07
CA TYR A 162 17.82 -11.23 -15.98
C TYR A 162 17.68 -12.31 -14.91
N GLU A 163 18.80 -12.63 -14.25
CA GLU A 163 18.80 -13.39 -13.00
C GLU A 163 18.59 -12.42 -11.83
N VAL A 164 17.46 -12.53 -11.16
CA VAL A 164 17.08 -11.57 -10.12
C VAL A 164 17.03 -12.24 -8.77
N THR A 165 17.67 -11.62 -7.77
CA THR A 165 17.55 -11.97 -6.36
C THR A 165 17.02 -10.79 -5.57
N ILE A 166 15.92 -10.98 -4.84
CA ILE A 166 15.38 -10.01 -3.88
C ILE A 166 15.96 -10.34 -2.51
N PHE A 167 16.53 -9.33 -1.84
CA PHE A 167 16.97 -9.39 -0.45
C PHE A 167 15.95 -8.68 0.43
N GLU A 168 15.33 -9.41 1.34
CA GLU A 168 14.28 -8.93 2.24
C GLU A 168 14.75 -8.99 3.69
N ALA A 169 14.61 -7.86 4.40
CA ALA A 169 15.03 -7.77 5.80
C ALA A 169 14.13 -8.56 6.76
N LEU A 170 12.85 -8.68 6.45
CA LEU A 170 11.87 -9.40 7.26
C LEU A 170 11.88 -10.91 6.96
N HIS A 171 11.27 -11.69 7.84
CA HIS A 171 11.13 -13.14 7.68
C HIS A 171 10.06 -13.55 6.66
N GLU A 172 9.15 -12.64 6.31
CA GLU A 172 8.11 -12.84 5.28
C GLU A 172 8.26 -11.78 4.19
N PRO A 173 8.23 -12.17 2.90
CA PRO A 173 8.29 -11.22 1.80
C PRO A 173 6.94 -10.53 1.58
N GLY A 174 6.98 -9.33 0.98
CA GLY A 174 5.79 -8.56 0.61
C GLY A 174 5.78 -7.12 1.16
N GLY A 175 6.67 -6.80 2.09
CA GLY A 175 6.76 -5.46 2.67
C GLY A 175 5.43 -4.99 3.26
N VAL A 176 5.00 -3.77 2.91
CA VAL A 176 3.75 -3.17 3.41
C VAL A 176 2.50 -4.01 3.10
N LEU A 177 2.51 -4.85 2.09
CA LEU A 177 1.40 -5.76 1.76
C LEU A 177 1.18 -6.79 2.88
N VAL A 178 2.22 -7.13 3.62
CA VAL A 178 2.19 -8.12 4.69
C VAL A 178 2.13 -7.46 6.07
N TYR A 179 3.00 -6.48 6.36
CA TYR A 179 3.03 -5.89 7.69
C TYR A 179 2.01 -4.76 7.89
N GLY A 180 1.65 -4.02 6.84
CA GLY A 180 0.90 -2.76 6.99
C GLY A 180 -0.60 -2.90 6.70
N ILE A 181 -1.00 -3.55 5.60
CA ILE A 181 -2.41 -3.64 5.21
C ILE A 181 -3.09 -4.80 5.95
N PRO A 182 -4.25 -4.60 6.62
CA PRO A 182 -4.91 -5.66 7.38
C PRO A 182 -5.46 -6.81 6.53
N GLU A 183 -5.61 -7.99 7.16
CA GLU A 183 -6.19 -9.19 6.57
C GLU A 183 -7.58 -8.93 5.95
N VAL A 184 -8.38 -8.11 6.61
CA VAL A 184 -9.76 -7.76 6.20
C VAL A 184 -9.83 -7.02 4.86
N ARG A 185 -8.73 -6.39 4.43
CA ARG A 185 -8.61 -5.70 3.14
C ARG A 185 -7.78 -6.48 2.13
N LEU A 186 -6.73 -7.13 2.60
CA LEU A 186 -5.76 -7.81 1.76
C LEU A 186 -5.31 -9.13 2.42
N PRO A 187 -5.98 -10.25 2.16
CA PRO A 187 -5.65 -11.54 2.72
C PRO A 187 -4.22 -11.98 2.38
N LYS A 188 -3.42 -12.33 3.41
CA LYS A 188 -2.00 -12.64 3.24
C LYS A 188 -1.77 -13.95 2.51
N THR A 189 -2.35 -15.02 3.04
CA THR A 189 -2.14 -16.38 2.51
C THR A 189 -2.84 -16.58 1.16
N LYS A 190 -4.09 -16.11 1.04
CA LYS A 190 -4.92 -16.33 -0.15
C LYS A 190 -4.56 -15.43 -1.33
N VAL A 191 -4.01 -14.23 -1.06
CA VAL A 191 -3.74 -13.22 -2.10
C VAL A 191 -2.27 -12.87 -2.17
N VAL A 192 -1.69 -12.25 -1.15
CA VAL A 192 -0.32 -11.73 -1.22
C VAL A 192 0.70 -12.83 -1.49
N ALA A 193 0.64 -13.94 -0.76
CA ALA A 193 1.55 -15.07 -0.95
C ALA A 193 1.45 -15.63 -2.37
N LYS A 194 0.24 -15.69 -2.95
CA LYS A 194 0.04 -16.18 -4.31
C LYS A 194 0.59 -15.25 -5.39
N GLU A 195 0.45 -13.95 -5.22
CA GLU A 195 1.07 -12.96 -6.10
C GLU A 195 2.61 -13.05 -6.04
N ILE A 196 3.18 -13.25 -4.84
CA ILE A 196 4.63 -13.46 -4.67
C ILE A 196 5.07 -14.78 -5.32
N GLU A 197 4.28 -15.86 -5.18
CA GLU A 197 4.54 -17.12 -5.89
C GLU A 197 4.54 -16.94 -7.42
N ASN A 198 3.67 -16.08 -7.95
CA ASN A 198 3.65 -15.74 -9.38
C ASN A 198 4.96 -15.02 -9.78
N VAL A 199 5.44 -14.08 -9.00
CA VAL A 199 6.73 -13.43 -9.25
C VAL A 199 7.89 -14.43 -9.18
N LYS A 200 7.90 -15.32 -8.18
CA LYS A 200 8.90 -16.40 -8.06
C LYS A 200 8.87 -17.36 -9.25
N SER A 201 7.68 -17.63 -9.82
CA SER A 201 7.54 -18.50 -10.98
C SER A 201 8.20 -17.96 -12.25
N LEU A 202 8.50 -16.66 -12.31
CA LEU A 202 9.30 -16.03 -13.37
C LEU A 202 10.80 -16.32 -13.25
N GLY A 203 11.24 -16.99 -12.17
CA GLY A 203 12.63 -17.30 -11.87
C GLY A 203 13.29 -16.35 -10.86
N VAL A 204 12.53 -15.46 -10.22
CA VAL A 204 13.02 -14.57 -9.15
C VAL A 204 13.32 -15.37 -7.89
N LYS A 205 14.51 -15.19 -7.33
CA LYS A 205 14.87 -15.70 -5.99
C LYS A 205 14.53 -14.67 -4.93
N ILE A 206 14.10 -15.09 -3.75
CA ILE A 206 13.85 -14.21 -2.61
C ILE A 206 14.57 -14.78 -1.40
N GLU A 207 15.46 -13.99 -0.83
CA GLU A 207 16.21 -14.29 0.38
C GLU A 207 15.72 -13.41 1.51
N THR A 208 15.07 -14.00 2.50
CA THR A 208 14.55 -13.32 3.69
C THR A 208 15.59 -13.26 4.81
N ASN A 209 15.35 -12.39 5.81
CA ASN A 209 16.27 -12.17 6.95
C ASN A 209 17.64 -11.63 6.53
N VAL A 210 17.72 -10.93 5.39
CA VAL A 210 18.95 -10.28 4.91
C VAL A 210 18.79 -8.77 5.00
N VAL A 211 19.47 -8.15 5.96
CA VAL A 211 19.44 -6.71 6.19
C VAL A 211 20.55 -6.05 5.43
N VAL A 212 20.28 -5.56 4.22
CA VAL A 212 21.28 -4.82 3.42
C VAL A 212 21.69 -3.54 4.14
N GLY A 213 22.99 -3.31 4.24
CA GLY A 213 23.62 -2.30 5.08
C GLY A 213 24.05 -2.83 6.47
N LYS A 214 23.79 -4.12 6.76
CA LYS A 214 24.24 -4.82 7.97
C LYS A 214 24.84 -6.18 7.67
N SER A 215 24.08 -7.11 7.08
CA SER A 215 24.54 -8.46 6.72
C SER A 215 25.34 -8.47 5.42
N VAL A 216 25.03 -7.59 4.51
CA VAL A 216 25.72 -7.35 3.23
C VAL A 216 25.51 -5.88 2.85
N THR A 217 26.48 -5.27 2.22
CA THR A 217 26.42 -3.89 1.72
C THR A 217 26.12 -3.87 0.22
N ILE A 218 25.72 -2.71 -0.32
CA ILE A 218 25.53 -2.53 -1.77
C ILE A 218 26.86 -2.69 -2.51
N ASP A 219 27.97 -2.22 -1.93
CA ASP A 219 29.29 -2.35 -2.54
C ASP A 219 29.72 -3.83 -2.63
N GLU A 220 29.52 -4.62 -1.58
CA GLU A 220 29.76 -6.09 -1.61
C GLU A 220 28.89 -6.79 -2.65
N LEU A 221 27.61 -6.42 -2.79
CA LEU A 221 26.73 -7.00 -3.83
C LEU A 221 27.28 -6.76 -5.24
N LEU A 222 27.78 -5.56 -5.52
CA LEU A 222 28.32 -5.19 -6.84
C LEU A 222 29.72 -5.74 -7.10
N GLU A 223 30.62 -5.70 -6.10
CA GLU A 223 32.03 -5.96 -6.27
C GLU A 223 32.44 -7.41 -5.97
N GLU A 224 31.75 -8.06 -5.00
CA GLU A 224 32.10 -9.40 -4.51
C GLU A 224 31.12 -10.48 -4.94
N GLU A 225 29.80 -10.20 -4.85
CA GLU A 225 28.75 -11.15 -5.18
C GLU A 225 28.41 -11.19 -6.68
N GLY A 226 28.95 -10.24 -7.46
CA GLY A 226 28.89 -10.21 -8.91
C GLY A 226 27.52 -9.83 -9.48
N TYR A 227 26.78 -8.96 -8.80
CA TYR A 227 25.58 -8.33 -9.37
C TYR A 227 25.98 -7.18 -10.30
N ASP A 228 25.36 -7.13 -11.48
CA ASP A 228 25.63 -6.11 -12.51
C ASP A 228 24.95 -4.78 -12.22
N ALA A 229 23.85 -4.81 -11.46
CA ALA A 229 23.09 -3.64 -11.00
C ALA A 229 22.32 -3.96 -9.71
N VAL A 230 21.92 -2.88 -9.00
CA VAL A 230 21.13 -2.94 -7.77
C VAL A 230 19.90 -2.04 -7.89
N PHE A 231 18.74 -2.53 -7.48
CA PHE A 231 17.53 -1.72 -7.28
C PHE A 231 17.22 -1.60 -5.78
N ILE A 232 16.98 -0.38 -5.30
CA ILE A 232 16.59 -0.10 -3.91
C ILE A 232 15.10 0.21 -3.85
N GLY A 233 14.31 -0.74 -3.30
CA GLY A 233 12.88 -0.64 -3.05
C GLY A 233 12.56 -0.83 -1.57
N SER A 234 13.39 -0.31 -0.66
CA SER A 234 13.32 -0.52 0.79
C SER A 234 12.14 0.16 1.50
N GLY A 235 11.35 0.95 0.77
CA GLY A 235 10.15 1.60 1.29
C GLY A 235 10.41 2.72 2.30
N ALA A 236 9.36 3.06 3.07
CA ALA A 236 9.39 4.07 4.13
C ALA A 236 8.65 3.53 5.36
N GLY A 237 9.38 2.94 6.29
CA GLY A 237 8.82 2.27 7.47
C GLY A 237 9.07 2.99 8.80
N LEU A 238 9.85 4.08 8.83
CA LEU A 238 10.17 4.80 10.06
C LEU A 238 9.02 5.75 10.44
N PRO A 239 8.31 5.51 11.56
CA PRO A 239 7.11 6.27 11.92
C PRO A 239 7.44 7.71 12.33
N LYS A 240 6.46 8.60 12.14
CA LYS A 240 6.50 9.99 12.61
C LYS A 240 5.61 10.15 13.82
N PHE A 241 6.06 11.01 14.74
CA PHE A 241 5.35 11.44 15.94
C PHE A 241 5.11 12.96 15.90
N MET A 242 4.25 13.47 16.78
CA MET A 242 3.92 14.90 16.85
C MET A 242 4.97 15.71 17.59
N GLY A 243 5.68 15.10 18.54
CA GLY A 243 6.57 15.80 19.49
C GLY A 243 5.80 16.49 20.61
N ILE A 244 4.63 15.97 20.98
CA ILE A 244 3.80 16.50 22.09
C ILE A 244 4.13 15.80 23.42
N PRO A 245 3.84 16.44 24.57
CA PRO A 245 4.01 15.80 25.87
C PRO A 245 3.22 14.49 25.97
N GLY A 246 3.80 13.49 26.66
CA GLY A 246 3.16 12.21 26.90
C GLY A 246 3.29 11.17 25.78
N GLU A 247 3.92 11.48 24.63
CA GLU A 247 4.11 10.50 23.53
C GLU A 247 4.99 9.29 23.91
N GLN A 248 5.66 9.32 25.06
CA GLN A 248 6.47 8.22 25.57
C GLN A 248 5.73 7.35 26.61
N ALA A 249 4.46 7.66 26.90
CA ALA A 249 3.66 6.90 27.85
C ALA A 249 3.41 5.45 27.36
N ASN A 250 3.25 4.54 28.30
CA ASN A 250 2.83 3.17 28.00
C ASN A 250 1.41 3.20 27.43
N GLY A 251 1.19 2.51 26.33
CA GLY A 251 -0.09 2.53 25.59
C GLY A 251 -0.08 3.48 24.37
N VAL A 252 1.05 4.17 24.11
CA VAL A 252 1.27 4.91 22.85
C VAL A 252 2.01 4.02 21.87
N PHE A 253 1.46 3.88 20.67
CA PHE A 253 2.03 3.09 19.58
C PHE A 253 2.10 3.90 18.30
N SER A 254 3.06 3.60 17.44
CA SER A 254 2.94 3.97 16.03
C SER A 254 1.98 2.99 15.33
N ALA A 255 1.27 3.46 14.30
CA ALA A 255 0.42 2.58 13.49
C ALA A 255 1.23 1.47 12.82
N ASN A 256 2.49 1.75 12.42
CA ASN A 256 3.38 0.72 11.86
C ASN A 256 3.64 -0.41 12.86
N GLU A 257 3.95 -0.10 14.11
CA GLU A 257 4.17 -1.11 15.15
C GLU A 257 2.90 -1.92 15.40
N TYR A 258 1.78 -1.23 15.61
CA TYR A 258 0.50 -1.85 15.92
C TYR A 258 0.04 -2.80 14.80
N LEU A 259 0.12 -2.33 13.56
CA LEU A 259 -0.26 -3.12 12.39
C LEU A 259 0.74 -4.25 12.10
N THR A 260 2.04 -4.05 12.31
CA THR A 260 3.05 -5.12 12.15
C THR A 260 2.78 -6.27 13.13
N ARG A 261 2.48 -5.95 14.39
CA ARG A 261 2.11 -6.98 15.39
C ARG A 261 0.85 -7.75 14.97
N SER A 262 -0.18 -7.03 14.52
CA SER A 262 -1.43 -7.65 14.08
C SER A 262 -1.25 -8.46 12.79
N ASN A 263 -0.69 -7.87 11.75
CA ASN A 263 -0.70 -8.46 10.40
C ASN A 263 0.44 -9.46 10.19
N LEU A 264 1.70 -9.00 10.27
CA LEU A 264 2.87 -9.84 10.03
C LEU A 264 3.05 -10.89 11.12
N MET A 265 2.90 -10.47 12.40
CA MET A 265 3.09 -11.33 13.57
C MET A 265 1.81 -12.04 13.99
N LYS A 266 0.68 -11.80 13.29
CA LYS A 266 -0.63 -12.46 13.48
C LYS A 266 -1.17 -12.37 14.92
N ALA A 267 -0.90 -11.25 15.62
CA ALA A 267 -1.28 -11.08 17.02
C ALA A 267 -2.80 -11.11 17.28
N PHE A 268 -3.63 -11.04 16.25
CA PHE A 268 -5.08 -11.22 16.33
C PHE A 268 -5.52 -12.69 16.41
N CYS A 269 -4.62 -13.64 16.15
CA CYS A 269 -4.92 -15.07 16.26
C CYS A 269 -4.78 -15.53 17.72
N GLU A 270 -5.68 -16.40 18.19
CA GLU A 270 -5.69 -16.90 19.57
C GLU A 270 -4.42 -17.68 19.93
N ASP A 271 -3.80 -18.35 18.96
CA ASP A 271 -2.58 -19.15 19.14
C ASP A 271 -1.28 -18.34 18.88
N SER A 272 -1.39 -17.02 18.68
CA SER A 272 -0.21 -16.17 18.47
C SER A 272 0.58 -15.96 19.76
N ASN A 273 1.92 -16.06 19.65
CA ASN A 273 2.83 -15.72 20.74
C ASN A 273 3.16 -14.21 20.80
N THR A 274 2.69 -13.41 19.83
CA THR A 274 2.97 -11.97 19.77
C THR A 274 1.97 -11.20 20.62
N PRO A 275 2.43 -10.46 21.66
CA PRO A 275 1.54 -9.64 22.44
C PRO A 275 1.03 -8.44 21.64
N ILE A 276 -0.26 -8.14 21.77
CA ILE A 276 -0.86 -6.90 21.28
C ILE A 276 -1.70 -6.29 22.40
N MET A 277 -1.72 -4.96 22.50
CA MET A 277 -2.54 -4.29 23.50
C MET A 277 -4.01 -4.28 23.03
N HIS A 278 -4.88 -4.87 23.83
CA HIS A 278 -6.33 -4.78 23.69
C HIS A 278 -6.81 -3.57 24.49
N GLY A 279 -6.79 -2.39 23.88
CA GLY A 279 -7.34 -1.18 24.48
C GLY A 279 -8.86 -1.28 24.61
N LYS A 280 -9.43 -0.67 25.66
CA LYS A 280 -10.89 -0.50 25.78
C LYS A 280 -11.39 0.69 24.97
N LYS A 281 -10.61 1.79 25.03
CA LYS A 281 -10.86 3.02 24.28
C LYS A 281 -9.58 3.47 23.60
N VAL A 282 -9.60 3.51 22.29
CA VAL A 282 -8.42 3.76 21.46
C VAL A 282 -8.60 5.05 20.65
N ALA A 283 -7.65 5.97 20.73
CA ALA A 283 -7.55 7.09 19.81
C ALA A 283 -6.54 6.77 18.71
N VAL A 284 -6.95 6.89 17.45
CA VAL A 284 -6.07 6.83 16.28
C VAL A 284 -5.90 8.22 15.71
N VAL A 285 -4.68 8.76 15.78
CA VAL A 285 -4.36 10.11 15.34
C VAL A 285 -3.93 10.10 13.88
N GLY A 286 -4.77 10.62 13.01
CA GLY A 286 -4.55 10.69 11.57
C GLY A 286 -5.79 10.39 10.74
N GLY A 287 -5.74 10.67 9.43
CA GLY A 287 -6.91 10.54 8.54
C GLY A 287 -6.60 9.79 7.23
N GLY A 288 -5.44 9.15 7.11
CA GLY A 288 -5.05 8.36 5.92
C GLY A 288 -5.50 6.91 5.97
N ASN A 289 -5.20 6.15 4.91
CA ASN A 289 -5.53 4.72 4.84
C ASN A 289 -4.96 3.92 6.03
N VAL A 290 -3.74 4.26 6.48
CA VAL A 290 -3.10 3.61 7.64
C VAL A 290 -3.88 3.88 8.93
N ALA A 291 -4.50 5.07 9.07
CA ALA A 291 -5.35 5.37 10.22
C ALA A 291 -6.64 4.54 10.19
N MET A 292 -7.28 4.40 9.00
CA MET A 292 -8.45 3.53 8.83
C MET A 292 -8.10 2.07 9.16
N ASP A 293 -6.95 1.60 8.69
CA ASP A 293 -6.45 0.24 8.93
C ASP A 293 -6.20 -0.02 10.43
N ALA A 294 -5.53 0.90 11.12
CA ALA A 294 -5.26 0.79 12.55
C ALA A 294 -6.56 0.84 13.38
N ALA A 295 -7.47 1.77 13.04
CA ALA A 295 -8.74 1.92 13.72
C ALA A 295 -9.63 0.69 13.56
N ARG A 296 -9.76 0.16 12.35
CA ARG A 296 -10.57 -1.03 12.06
C ARG A 296 -9.97 -2.29 12.68
N THR A 297 -8.63 -2.35 12.82
CA THR A 297 -7.94 -3.42 13.55
C THR A 297 -8.24 -3.35 15.05
N ALA A 298 -8.10 -2.16 15.67
CA ALA A 298 -8.38 -1.96 17.09
C ALA A 298 -9.84 -2.28 17.45
N LEU A 299 -10.80 -1.88 16.58
CA LEU A 299 -12.21 -2.21 16.74
C LEU A 299 -12.44 -3.73 16.80
N ARG A 300 -11.81 -4.50 15.91
CA ARG A 300 -11.91 -5.98 15.87
C ARG A 300 -11.26 -6.65 17.07
N LEU A 301 -10.33 -5.99 17.72
CA LEU A 301 -9.72 -6.41 18.97
C LEU A 301 -10.57 -6.02 20.21
N GLY A 302 -11.75 -5.42 19.99
CA GLY A 302 -12.76 -5.15 21.02
C GLY A 302 -12.79 -3.74 21.59
N ALA A 303 -12.07 -2.78 20.98
CA ALA A 303 -12.03 -1.39 21.46
C ALA A 303 -13.21 -0.54 20.95
N GLU A 304 -13.62 0.44 21.74
CA GLU A 304 -14.28 1.65 21.23
C GLU A 304 -13.19 2.54 20.60
N VAL A 305 -13.38 2.95 19.34
CA VAL A 305 -12.31 3.60 18.57
C VAL A 305 -12.70 4.98 18.10
N HIS A 306 -11.81 5.95 18.33
CA HIS A 306 -11.87 7.33 17.91
C HIS A 306 -10.80 7.62 16.87
N ILE A 307 -11.17 8.11 15.69
CA ILE A 307 -10.24 8.72 14.74
C ILE A 307 -10.17 10.21 15.05
N VAL A 308 -9.01 10.68 15.47
CA VAL A 308 -8.75 12.10 15.78
C VAL A 308 -8.05 12.74 14.58
N TYR A 309 -8.73 13.68 13.91
CA TYR A 309 -8.22 14.28 12.69
C TYR A 309 -8.42 15.80 12.67
N ARG A 310 -7.33 16.53 12.36
CA ARG A 310 -7.26 17.99 12.45
C ARG A 310 -8.00 18.77 11.36
N ARG A 311 -8.51 18.11 10.32
CA ARG A 311 -9.31 18.71 9.25
C ARG A 311 -10.71 18.11 9.22
N SER A 312 -11.53 18.52 8.24
CA SER A 312 -12.86 17.95 8.03
C SER A 312 -12.82 16.65 7.22
N GLU A 313 -13.98 16.06 7.02
CA GLU A 313 -14.13 14.83 6.23
C GLU A 313 -13.68 14.98 4.78
N GLU A 314 -13.94 16.14 4.18
CA GLU A 314 -13.58 16.43 2.80
C GLU A 314 -12.07 16.39 2.54
N GLU A 315 -11.26 16.67 3.56
CA GLU A 315 -9.81 16.64 3.50
C GLU A 315 -9.18 15.30 3.93
N LEU A 316 -9.99 14.27 4.24
CA LEU A 316 -9.47 12.94 4.56
C LEU A 316 -8.70 12.37 3.36
N PRO A 317 -7.41 12.02 3.51
CA PRO A 317 -6.64 11.44 2.40
C PRO A 317 -6.86 9.94 2.23
N ALA A 318 -7.65 9.30 3.10
CA ALA A 318 -8.01 7.90 2.98
C ALA A 318 -8.97 7.68 1.80
N ARG A 319 -8.98 6.48 1.24
CA ARG A 319 -9.95 6.06 0.24
C ARG A 319 -11.36 6.21 0.78
N VAL A 320 -12.27 6.71 -0.08
CA VAL A 320 -13.68 6.92 0.28
C VAL A 320 -14.33 5.62 0.78
N GLU A 321 -14.06 4.49 0.13
CA GLU A 321 -14.53 3.16 0.53
C GLU A 321 -14.10 2.80 1.96
N GLU A 322 -12.85 3.09 2.34
CA GLU A 322 -12.33 2.76 3.67
C GLU A 322 -12.90 3.65 4.77
N VAL A 323 -13.14 4.93 4.47
CA VAL A 323 -13.83 5.85 5.39
C VAL A 323 -15.27 5.40 5.61
N HIS A 324 -15.96 5.00 4.54
CA HIS A 324 -17.34 4.50 4.60
C HIS A 324 -17.42 3.22 5.45
N HIS A 325 -16.53 2.26 5.19
CA HIS A 325 -16.46 1.02 5.98
C HIS A 325 -16.19 1.29 7.46
N ALA A 326 -15.26 2.20 7.79
CA ALA A 326 -14.93 2.56 9.16
C ALA A 326 -16.16 3.14 9.90
N LYS A 327 -16.93 4.01 9.24
CA LYS A 327 -18.17 4.58 9.81
C LYS A 327 -19.26 3.54 10.02
N GLU A 328 -19.48 2.68 9.03
CA GLU A 328 -20.47 1.60 9.12
C GLU A 328 -20.14 0.59 10.22
N GLU A 329 -18.87 0.35 10.48
CA GLU A 329 -18.36 -0.51 11.54
C GLU A 329 -18.48 0.13 12.94
N GLY A 330 -18.85 1.43 13.03
CA GLY A 330 -19.13 2.13 14.29
C GLY A 330 -17.93 2.92 14.86
N ILE A 331 -16.90 3.18 14.07
CA ILE A 331 -15.76 4.03 14.47
C ILE A 331 -16.23 5.48 14.57
N ILE A 332 -15.86 6.16 15.66
CA ILE A 332 -16.18 7.54 15.95
C ILE A 332 -15.15 8.45 15.27
N PHE A 333 -15.62 9.51 14.59
CA PHE A 333 -14.74 10.48 13.93
C PHE A 333 -14.77 11.82 14.67
N ASP A 334 -13.71 12.12 15.42
CA ASP A 334 -13.45 13.42 16.02
C ASP A 334 -12.69 14.30 15.04
N LEU A 335 -13.44 14.87 14.09
CA LEU A 335 -12.91 15.76 13.05
C LEU A 335 -12.67 17.17 13.62
N LEU A 336 -11.89 17.99 12.89
CA LEU A 336 -11.49 19.33 13.35
C LEU A 336 -10.93 19.31 14.77
N THR A 337 -10.12 18.31 15.06
CA THR A 337 -9.59 18.02 16.39
C THR A 337 -8.11 17.65 16.29
N ASN A 338 -7.26 18.32 17.03
CA ASN A 338 -5.81 18.09 17.03
C ASN A 338 -5.31 17.78 18.45
N PRO A 339 -4.55 16.69 18.65
CA PRO A 339 -3.93 16.41 19.93
C PRO A 339 -2.87 17.46 20.30
N VAL A 340 -2.79 17.83 21.56
CA VAL A 340 -1.78 18.73 22.12
C VAL A 340 -0.98 18.11 23.25
N GLU A 341 -1.52 17.05 23.88
CA GLU A 341 -0.86 16.34 24.98
C GLU A 341 -1.51 14.95 25.15
N ILE A 342 -0.72 13.95 25.48
CA ILE A 342 -1.20 12.64 25.95
C ILE A 342 -1.09 12.64 27.47
N LEU A 343 -2.20 12.33 28.14
CA LEU A 343 -2.27 12.27 29.60
C LEU A 343 -1.91 10.87 30.08
N GLU A 344 -1.18 10.81 31.18
CA GLU A 344 -0.77 9.54 31.80
C GLU A 344 -1.16 9.47 33.27
N ASP A 345 -1.36 8.26 33.76
CA ASP A 345 -1.59 8.00 35.17
C ASP A 345 -0.26 7.99 35.97
N GLU A 346 -0.35 7.79 37.29
CA GLU A 346 0.81 7.73 38.19
C GLU A 346 1.81 6.60 37.84
N LYS A 347 1.41 5.63 37.02
CA LYS A 347 2.23 4.49 36.57
C LYS A 347 2.80 4.69 35.17
N GLY A 348 2.54 5.85 34.56
CA GLY A 348 2.99 6.18 33.21
C GLY A 348 2.17 5.47 32.10
N TRP A 349 0.93 5.11 32.35
CA TRP A 349 0.01 4.58 31.35
C TRP A 349 -0.93 5.66 30.83
N VAL A 350 -1.25 5.61 29.55
CA VAL A 350 -2.25 6.49 28.93
C VAL A 350 -3.58 6.40 29.66
N ASN A 351 -4.14 7.56 30.04
CA ASN A 351 -5.48 7.68 30.61
C ASN A 351 -6.34 8.77 29.94
N GLY A 352 -5.86 9.37 28.87
CA GLY A 352 -6.58 10.35 28.07
C GLY A 352 -5.71 11.03 27.04
N ILE A 353 -6.35 11.74 26.12
CA ILE A 353 -5.69 12.60 25.14
C ILE A 353 -6.32 13.99 25.20
N ARG A 354 -5.51 15.02 25.45
CA ARG A 354 -5.95 16.42 25.39
C ARG A 354 -5.86 16.91 23.97
N CYS A 355 -6.98 17.42 23.48
CA CYS A 355 -7.13 17.92 22.13
C CYS A 355 -7.58 19.38 22.15
N ILE A 356 -7.32 20.08 21.03
CA ILE A 356 -7.83 21.41 20.74
C ILE A 356 -8.71 21.36 19.49
N LYS A 357 -9.76 22.18 19.46
CA LYS A 357 -10.61 22.31 18.27
C LYS A 357 -9.89 23.08 17.19
N MET A 358 -10.18 22.72 15.94
CA MET A 358 -9.60 23.32 14.75
C MET A 358 -10.67 23.99 13.88
N GLU A 359 -10.27 25.04 13.18
CA GLU A 359 -11.02 25.65 12.07
C GLU A 359 -10.23 25.50 10.78
N LEU A 360 -10.93 25.59 9.64
CA LEU A 360 -10.31 25.50 8.34
C LEU A 360 -10.08 26.89 7.74
N GLY A 361 -8.81 27.24 7.52
CA GLY A 361 -8.38 28.43 6.82
C GLY A 361 -8.23 28.22 5.31
N GLU A 362 -7.34 29.01 4.69
CA GLU A 362 -7.05 28.93 3.27
C GLU A 362 -6.41 27.59 2.87
N PRO A 363 -6.59 27.15 1.61
CA PRO A 363 -5.95 25.94 1.09
C PRO A 363 -4.42 25.99 1.17
N ASP A 364 -3.79 24.87 1.52
CA ASP A 364 -2.35 24.68 1.46
C ASP A 364 -1.88 24.31 0.02
N GLU A 365 -0.57 24.10 -0.16
CA GLU A 365 0.04 23.73 -1.47
C GLU A 365 -0.55 22.44 -2.07
N SER A 366 -1.16 21.58 -1.25
CA SER A 366 -1.86 20.36 -1.68
C SER A 366 -3.32 20.59 -2.08
N GLY A 367 -3.81 21.84 -1.99
CA GLY A 367 -5.19 22.23 -2.23
C GLY A 367 -6.15 21.92 -1.07
N ARG A 368 -5.66 21.38 0.06
CA ARG A 368 -6.47 21.13 1.27
C ARG A 368 -6.45 22.33 2.19
N ARG A 369 -7.60 22.65 2.80
CA ARG A 369 -7.72 23.78 3.72
C ARG A 369 -6.81 23.60 4.94
N ARG A 370 -6.08 24.66 5.30
CA ARG A 370 -5.11 24.63 6.41
C ARG A 370 -5.86 24.59 7.74
N PRO A 371 -5.52 23.64 8.65
CA PRO A 371 -6.10 23.64 9.99
C PRO A 371 -5.51 24.76 10.86
N VAL A 372 -6.37 25.48 11.58
CA VAL A 372 -6.01 26.56 12.49
C VAL A 372 -6.60 26.24 13.87
N GLU A 373 -5.80 26.37 14.92
CA GLU A 373 -6.24 26.12 16.29
C GLU A 373 -7.23 27.19 16.76
N VAL A 374 -8.28 26.77 17.50
CA VAL A 374 -9.23 27.64 18.19
C VAL A 374 -8.76 27.80 19.64
N PRO A 375 -8.17 28.95 20.03
CA PRO A 375 -7.62 29.14 21.37
C PRO A 375 -8.69 28.99 22.46
N GLY A 376 -8.35 28.31 23.56
CA GLY A 376 -9.25 28.09 24.68
C GLY A 376 -10.35 27.04 24.47
N SER A 377 -10.20 26.22 23.45
CA SER A 377 -11.15 25.13 23.11
C SER A 377 -10.65 23.74 23.50
N GLU A 378 -9.64 23.69 24.39
CA GLU A 378 -9.05 22.41 24.81
C GLU A 378 -10.07 21.55 25.56
N PHE A 379 -10.02 20.24 25.27
CA PHE A 379 -10.87 19.23 25.91
C PHE A 379 -10.13 17.89 25.96
N VAL A 380 -10.63 16.96 26.75
CA VAL A 380 -10.04 15.64 26.90
C VAL A 380 -10.97 14.57 26.32
N ILE A 381 -10.39 13.63 25.60
CA ILE A 381 -11.04 12.38 25.21
C ILE A 381 -10.44 11.28 26.11
N ASP A 382 -11.29 10.55 26.83
CA ASP A 382 -10.87 9.46 27.69
C ASP A 382 -10.48 8.26 26.83
N VAL A 383 -9.20 7.89 26.83
CA VAL A 383 -8.66 6.74 26.12
C VAL A 383 -7.55 6.08 26.95
N ASP A 384 -7.36 4.79 26.77
CA ASP A 384 -6.27 4.03 27.39
C ASP A 384 -5.15 3.64 26.40
N THR A 385 -5.36 3.93 25.13
CA THR A 385 -4.42 3.61 24.05
C THR A 385 -4.45 4.71 22.99
N VAL A 386 -3.27 5.11 22.51
CA VAL A 386 -3.12 6.08 21.41
C VAL A 386 -2.27 5.46 20.30
N ILE A 387 -2.77 5.52 19.08
CA ILE A 387 -2.06 5.02 17.88
C ILE A 387 -1.75 6.20 16.96
N MET A 388 -0.47 6.52 16.81
CA MET A 388 0.00 7.60 15.94
C MET A 388 0.08 7.13 14.49
N SER A 389 -0.74 7.72 13.61
CA SER A 389 -0.84 7.39 12.20
C SER A 389 -0.53 8.61 11.30
N LEU A 390 0.64 9.21 11.50
CA LEU A 390 1.05 10.49 10.90
C LEU A 390 1.94 10.33 9.66
N GLY A 391 2.03 9.12 9.12
CA GLY A 391 2.90 8.77 8.00
C GLY A 391 4.29 8.35 8.45
N THR A 392 5.12 8.04 7.47
CA THR A 392 6.44 7.43 7.66
C THR A 392 7.51 8.14 6.82
N SER A 393 8.76 7.80 7.08
CA SER A 393 9.93 8.21 6.30
C SER A 393 10.82 7.00 6.01
N PRO A 394 11.69 7.07 4.96
CA PRO A 394 12.65 6.01 4.69
C PRO A 394 13.62 5.78 5.86
N ASN A 395 14.01 4.52 6.06
CA ASN A 395 15.06 4.17 7.02
C ASN A 395 16.41 4.61 6.47
N PRO A 396 17.25 5.36 7.21
CA PRO A 396 18.52 5.87 6.74
C PRO A 396 19.63 4.81 6.63
N LEU A 397 19.37 3.55 7.02
CA LEU A 397 20.39 2.50 7.06
C LEU A 397 21.14 2.37 5.73
N ILE A 398 20.43 2.18 4.62
CA ILE A 398 21.04 1.97 3.30
C ILE A 398 21.84 3.21 2.87
N SER A 399 21.28 4.41 3.00
CA SER A 399 21.98 5.63 2.60
C SER A 399 23.19 5.94 3.47
N SER A 400 23.17 5.58 4.76
CA SER A 400 24.29 5.80 5.68
C SER A 400 25.44 4.78 5.52
N THR A 401 25.16 3.62 4.92
CA THR A 401 26.15 2.55 4.71
C THR A 401 26.62 2.43 3.25
N THR A 402 26.12 3.28 2.36
CA THR A 402 26.43 3.24 0.92
C THR A 402 27.08 4.56 0.49
N LYS A 403 28.39 4.53 0.25
CA LYS A 403 29.14 5.71 -0.20
C LYS A 403 28.69 6.14 -1.60
N GLY A 404 28.47 7.45 -1.78
CA GLY A 404 28.06 8.03 -3.07
C GLY A 404 26.55 7.97 -3.35
N LEU A 405 25.75 7.41 -2.44
CA LEU A 405 24.29 7.45 -2.51
C LEU A 405 23.76 8.66 -1.76
N GLU A 406 23.22 9.64 -2.48
CA GLU A 406 22.71 10.88 -1.89
C GLU A 406 21.25 10.81 -1.53
N ILE A 407 20.86 11.58 -0.50
CA ILE A 407 19.49 11.74 -0.03
C ILE A 407 19.09 13.22 0.02
N ASN A 408 17.80 13.49 -0.12
CA ASN A 408 17.24 14.83 0.00
C ASN A 408 16.95 15.21 1.47
N LYS A 409 16.45 16.43 1.68
CA LYS A 409 16.09 16.96 3.02
C LYS A 409 15.00 16.13 3.73
N ARG A 410 14.20 15.34 2.99
CA ARG A 410 13.17 14.43 3.54
C ARG A 410 13.74 13.04 3.84
N LYS A 411 15.06 12.84 3.74
CA LYS A 411 15.76 11.56 3.89
C LYS A 411 15.39 10.51 2.83
N CYS A 412 14.81 10.93 1.70
CA CYS A 412 14.52 10.09 0.56
C CYS A 412 15.73 10.01 -0.36
N ILE A 413 15.98 8.86 -0.98
CA ILE A 413 17.05 8.66 -1.95
C ILE A 413 16.80 9.55 -3.17
N ILE A 414 17.84 10.23 -3.64
CA ILE A 414 17.77 11.02 -4.87
C ILE A 414 17.86 10.07 -6.05
N ALA A 415 16.85 10.07 -6.90
CA ALA A 415 16.81 9.26 -8.12
C ALA A 415 16.14 10.04 -9.25
N GLU A 416 16.55 9.77 -10.49
CA GLU A 416 15.95 10.33 -11.70
C GLU A 416 14.55 9.77 -11.91
N GLU A 417 13.57 10.61 -12.18
CA GLU A 417 12.16 10.25 -12.20
C GLU A 417 11.80 9.33 -13.38
N ASP A 418 12.49 9.46 -14.50
CA ASP A 418 12.22 8.77 -15.76
C ASP A 418 12.89 7.39 -15.88
N CYS A 419 13.90 7.11 -15.07
CA CYS A 419 14.63 5.83 -15.11
C CYS A 419 14.99 5.23 -13.75
N GLY A 420 14.79 5.97 -12.64
CA GLY A 420 15.12 5.52 -11.29
C GLY A 420 16.62 5.51 -10.96
N LYS A 421 17.49 6.06 -11.82
CA LYS A 421 18.95 6.10 -11.60
C LYS A 421 19.28 6.98 -10.41
N THR A 422 20.13 6.47 -9.49
CA THR A 422 20.63 7.22 -8.33
C THR A 422 21.94 7.94 -8.63
N THR A 423 22.49 8.65 -7.64
CA THR A 423 23.82 9.28 -7.73
C THR A 423 24.99 8.27 -7.74
N LYS A 424 24.71 6.99 -7.41
CA LYS A 424 25.71 5.91 -7.43
C LYS A 424 25.55 5.07 -8.70
N GLU A 425 26.65 4.88 -9.43
CA GLU A 425 26.65 4.11 -10.68
C GLU A 425 26.19 2.65 -10.46
N GLY A 426 25.35 2.14 -11.36
CA GLY A 426 24.78 0.79 -11.29
C GLY A 426 23.71 0.61 -10.21
N VAL A 427 23.34 1.69 -9.49
CA VAL A 427 22.35 1.67 -8.41
C VAL A 427 21.11 2.50 -8.80
N TYR A 428 19.96 1.88 -8.71
CA TYR A 428 18.64 2.42 -9.02
C TYR A 428 17.78 2.41 -7.76
N ALA A 429 16.76 3.26 -7.70
CA ALA A 429 15.85 3.30 -6.58
C ALA A 429 14.43 3.69 -7.03
N GLY A 430 13.43 3.28 -6.27
CA GLY A 430 12.04 3.62 -6.55
C GLY A 430 11.09 3.35 -5.38
N GLY A 431 9.82 3.76 -5.55
CA GLY A 431 8.80 3.66 -4.53
C GLY A 431 9.04 4.61 -3.35
N ASP A 432 8.53 4.25 -2.18
CA ASP A 432 8.52 5.12 -1.00
C ASP A 432 9.93 5.47 -0.49
N ALA A 433 10.95 4.72 -0.88
CA ALA A 433 12.35 5.07 -0.58
C ALA A 433 12.80 6.37 -1.26
N VAL A 434 12.15 6.74 -2.38
CA VAL A 434 12.45 7.94 -3.21
C VAL A 434 11.40 9.04 -2.98
N THR A 435 10.13 8.69 -2.97
CA THR A 435 9.02 9.68 -2.92
C THR A 435 8.53 9.99 -1.50
N GLY A 436 8.87 9.17 -0.52
CA GLY A 436 8.17 9.05 0.75
C GLY A 436 6.91 8.18 0.60
N ALA A 437 6.21 7.93 1.71
CA ALA A 437 5.05 7.04 1.72
C ALA A 437 3.95 7.50 0.73
N ALA A 438 3.56 6.59 -0.18
CA ALA A 438 2.58 6.83 -1.23
C ALA A 438 1.61 5.61 -1.35
N THR A 439 1.30 5.18 -2.56
CA THR A 439 0.39 4.06 -2.79
C THR A 439 1.13 2.86 -3.38
N VAL A 440 0.55 1.66 -3.20
CA VAL A 440 1.08 0.41 -3.76
C VAL A 440 1.33 0.54 -5.26
N ILE A 441 0.36 1.05 -6.01
CA ILE A 441 0.47 1.14 -7.47
C ILE A 441 1.50 2.18 -7.94
N LEU A 442 1.72 3.28 -7.21
CA LEU A 442 2.78 4.24 -7.51
C LEU A 442 4.16 3.62 -7.26
N ALA A 443 4.31 2.86 -6.18
CA ALA A 443 5.55 2.13 -5.92
C ALA A 443 5.82 1.08 -7.02
N MET A 444 4.79 0.37 -7.49
CA MET A 444 4.89 -0.54 -8.63
C MET A 444 5.32 0.18 -9.91
N GLY A 445 4.72 1.35 -10.20
CA GLY A 445 5.11 2.19 -11.34
C GLY A 445 6.58 2.58 -11.31
N ALA A 446 7.08 3.00 -10.15
CA ALA A 446 8.49 3.32 -9.96
C ALA A 446 9.41 2.09 -10.16
N GLY A 447 9.01 0.93 -9.65
CA GLY A 447 9.73 -0.34 -9.89
C GLY A 447 9.80 -0.70 -11.37
N LYS A 448 8.70 -0.50 -12.11
CA LYS A 448 8.63 -0.72 -13.55
C LYS A 448 9.52 0.23 -14.35
N THR A 449 9.54 1.51 -13.96
CA THR A 449 10.42 2.53 -14.55
C THR A 449 11.88 2.19 -14.32
N ALA A 450 12.25 1.83 -13.09
CA ALA A 450 13.61 1.44 -12.76
C ALA A 450 14.06 0.15 -13.47
N ALA A 451 13.17 -0.83 -13.65
CA ALA A 451 13.49 -2.03 -14.43
C ALA A 451 13.91 -1.71 -15.86
N LYS A 452 13.22 -0.77 -16.52
CA LYS A 452 13.60 -0.29 -17.87
C LYS A 452 14.94 0.45 -17.84
N GLY A 453 15.16 1.34 -16.86
CA GLY A 453 16.42 2.05 -16.71
C GLY A 453 17.61 1.11 -16.48
N ILE A 454 17.43 0.04 -15.71
CA ILE A 454 18.44 -1.01 -15.50
C ILE A 454 18.69 -1.78 -16.81
N ASP A 455 17.64 -2.15 -17.53
CA ASP A 455 17.77 -2.85 -18.81
C ASP A 455 18.54 -2.03 -19.85
N GLU A 456 18.21 -0.73 -19.97
CA GLU A 456 18.94 0.20 -20.85
C GLU A 456 20.44 0.33 -20.45
N TYR A 457 20.72 0.48 -19.15
CA TYR A 457 22.08 0.55 -18.64
C TYR A 457 22.87 -0.72 -18.95
N LEU A 458 22.30 -1.87 -18.64
CA LEU A 458 22.98 -3.14 -18.81
C LEU A 458 23.11 -3.57 -20.30
N SER A 459 22.17 -3.17 -21.15
CA SER A 459 22.24 -3.44 -22.59
C SER A 459 23.34 -2.66 -23.30
N ASN A 460 23.75 -1.52 -22.72
CA ASN A 460 24.83 -0.68 -23.25
C ASN A 460 26.19 -0.95 -22.61
N LYS A 461 26.28 -1.86 -21.65
CA LYS A 461 27.50 -2.32 -20.95
C LYS A 461 27.93 -3.69 -21.49
#